data_00986a55c620966817e1886cc33e2da9
#
_entry.id   00986a55c620966817e1886cc33e2da9
#
_cell.length_a   1.000
_cell.length_b   1.000
_cell.length_c   1.000
_cell.angle_alpha   90.00
_cell.angle_beta   90.00
_cell.angle_gamma   90.00
#
_symmetry.space_group_name_H-M   'P 1'
#
loop_
_entity.id
_entity.type
_entity.pdbx_description
1 polymer ?
#
loop_
_entity_poly.entity_id
_entity_poly.type
_entity_poly.pdbx_seq_one_letter_code
_entity_poly.pdbx_strand_id
1 'polypeptide(L)'
;ALLERPVIVQITIVSMTGTFIDTIVICTMTGLSIVLTGAWQVEGIEGVQVTTYAFQHGLPFPGQVSAFVLMICLVFFAFTTILGWDYYSERCLEYLTHGHKKTILTYRWLYILAVFIGPYMTVSAVWTIADIFNGLMAIPNMIALFALSGVIVKETKTFFDAKKHKM
;
A
#
# COMPACT_ATOMS: atom_id res chain seq x y z
N ALA A 1 -17.41 -8.84 23.44
CA ALA A 1 -16.79 -9.88 22.57
C ALA A 1 -17.69 -10.32 21.40
N LEU A 2 -19.01 -10.53 21.58
CA LEU A 2 -19.92 -10.97 20.50
C LEU A 2 -20.35 -9.85 19.55
N LEU A 3 -20.31 -8.58 20.00
CA LEU A 3 -20.67 -7.39 19.20
C LEU A 3 -19.50 -6.90 18.32
N GLU A 4 -18.27 -7.29 18.61
CA GLU A 4 -17.08 -6.86 17.88
C GLU A 4 -16.83 -7.68 16.59
N ARG A 5 -17.25 -8.95 16.55
CA ARG A 5 -17.06 -9.83 15.38
C ARG A 5 -17.72 -9.31 14.10
N PRO A 6 -18.99 -8.88 14.09
CA PRO A 6 -19.60 -8.37 12.85
C PRO A 6 -18.94 -7.08 12.34
N VAL A 7 -18.40 -6.26 13.22
CA VAL A 7 -17.67 -5.03 12.86
C VAL A 7 -16.34 -5.38 12.19
N ILE A 8 -15.59 -6.33 12.72
CA ILE A 8 -14.31 -6.78 12.15
C ILE A 8 -14.52 -7.31 10.73
N VAL A 9 -15.52 -8.18 10.50
CA VAL A 9 -15.79 -8.73 9.17
C VAL A 9 -16.26 -7.64 8.19
N GLN A 10 -17.07 -6.68 8.62
CA GLN A 10 -17.45 -5.54 7.79
C GLN A 10 -16.24 -4.70 7.38
N ILE A 11 -15.35 -4.38 8.31
CA ILE A 11 -14.11 -3.66 8.02
C ILE A 11 -13.25 -4.45 7.03
N THR A 12 -13.14 -5.75 7.20
CA THR A 12 -12.37 -6.62 6.30
C THR A 12 -12.93 -6.61 4.87
N ILE A 13 -14.27 -6.70 4.70
CA ILE A 13 -14.92 -6.66 3.38
C ILE A 13 -14.69 -5.28 2.72
N VAL A 14 -14.82 -4.18 3.46
CA VAL A 14 -14.54 -2.84 2.95
C VAL A 14 -13.07 -2.71 2.53
N SER A 15 -12.15 -3.20 3.34
CA SER A 15 -10.72 -3.18 3.02
C SER A 15 -10.38 -4.01 1.78
N MET A 16 -11.00 -5.20 1.61
CA MET A 16 -10.87 -6.00 0.38
C MET A 16 -11.33 -5.24 -0.86
N THR A 17 -12.47 -4.55 -0.77
CA THR A 17 -13.00 -3.75 -1.89
C THR A 17 -12.04 -2.61 -2.23
N GLY A 18 -11.51 -1.92 -1.23
CA GLY A 18 -10.51 -0.87 -1.41
C GLY A 18 -9.26 -1.39 -2.13
N THR A 19 -8.70 -2.50 -1.65
CA THR A 19 -7.52 -3.13 -2.26
C THR A 19 -7.80 -3.57 -3.71
N PHE A 20 -8.99 -4.13 -3.99
CA PHE A 20 -9.38 -4.52 -5.35
C PHE A 20 -9.42 -3.31 -6.29
N ILE A 21 -10.06 -2.21 -5.87
CA ILE A 21 -10.14 -0.97 -6.67
C ILE A 21 -8.74 -0.42 -6.91
N ASP A 22 -7.91 -0.31 -5.88
CA ASP A 22 -6.56 0.22 -5.98
C ASP A 22 -5.68 -0.64 -6.91
N THR A 23 -5.64 -1.94 -6.68
CA THR A 23 -4.74 -2.83 -7.42
C THR A 23 -5.24 -3.13 -8.83
N ILE A 24 -6.53 -3.41 -9.02
CA ILE A 24 -7.05 -3.79 -10.35
C ILE A 24 -7.42 -2.56 -11.16
N VAL A 25 -8.17 -1.62 -10.61
CA VAL A 25 -8.65 -0.46 -11.40
C VAL A 25 -7.55 0.57 -11.57
N ILE A 26 -7.00 1.10 -10.49
CA ILE A 26 -6.03 2.21 -10.53
C ILE A 26 -4.73 1.79 -11.21
N CYS A 27 -4.15 0.64 -10.83
CA CYS A 27 -2.91 0.17 -11.45
C CYS A 27 -3.09 -0.17 -12.93
N THR A 28 -4.24 -0.74 -13.32
CA THR A 28 -4.53 -1.01 -14.74
C THR A 28 -4.67 0.30 -15.54
N MET A 29 -5.37 1.29 -15.00
CA MET A 29 -5.50 2.60 -15.66
C MET A 29 -4.14 3.27 -15.83
N THR A 30 -3.28 3.24 -14.81
CA THR A 30 -1.92 3.79 -14.89
C THR A 30 -1.08 3.03 -15.91
N GLY A 31 -1.10 1.70 -15.88
CA GLY A 31 -0.38 0.86 -16.84
C GLY A 31 -0.83 1.08 -18.28
N LEU A 32 -2.14 1.16 -18.54
CA LEU A 32 -2.69 1.47 -19.85
C LEU A 32 -2.28 2.88 -20.32
N SER A 33 -2.28 3.86 -19.44
CA SER A 33 -1.82 5.22 -19.78
C SER A 33 -0.37 5.22 -20.24
N ILE A 34 0.52 4.49 -19.57
CA ILE A 34 1.93 4.36 -19.92
C ILE A 34 2.10 3.65 -21.29
N VAL A 35 1.35 2.57 -21.52
CA VAL A 35 1.43 1.82 -22.77
C VAL A 35 0.88 2.62 -23.95
N LEU A 36 -0.30 3.24 -23.81
CA LEU A 36 -0.95 3.99 -24.88
C LEU A 36 -0.21 5.26 -25.27
N THR A 37 0.47 5.91 -24.34
CA THR A 37 1.28 7.10 -24.62
C THR A 37 2.69 6.77 -25.11
N GLY A 38 3.10 5.50 -25.10
CA GLY A 38 4.45 5.09 -25.48
C GLY A 38 5.53 5.50 -24.46
N ALA A 39 5.15 5.93 -23.27
CA ALA A 39 6.08 6.42 -22.25
C ALA A 39 7.14 5.38 -21.84
N TRP A 40 6.83 4.10 -21.97
CA TRP A 40 7.74 2.99 -21.69
C TRP A 40 8.93 2.87 -22.68
N GLN A 41 8.84 3.52 -23.86
CA GLN A 41 9.90 3.50 -24.88
C GLN A 41 10.87 4.67 -24.73
N VAL A 42 10.58 5.63 -23.87
CA VAL A 42 11.40 6.83 -23.69
C VAL A 42 12.62 6.48 -22.84
N GLU A 43 13.80 6.55 -23.44
CA GLU A 43 15.05 6.29 -22.74
C GLU A 43 15.39 7.38 -21.72
N GLY A 44 15.99 6.99 -20.60
CA GLY A 44 16.50 7.93 -19.60
C GLY A 44 15.47 8.43 -18.58
N ILE A 45 14.21 7.92 -18.60
CA ILE A 45 13.20 8.22 -17.59
C ILE A 45 12.89 6.95 -16.79
N GLU A 46 12.82 7.07 -15.46
CA GLU A 46 12.56 5.96 -14.54
C GLU A 46 11.50 6.30 -13.50
N GLY A 47 10.84 5.27 -12.98
CA GLY A 47 9.88 5.38 -11.89
C GLY A 47 8.74 6.37 -12.17
N VAL A 48 8.59 7.39 -11.33
CA VAL A 48 7.52 8.39 -11.44
C VAL A 48 7.60 9.24 -12.71
N GLN A 49 8.78 9.38 -13.31
CA GLN A 49 8.97 10.18 -14.53
C GLN A 49 8.22 9.58 -15.71
N VAL A 50 8.15 8.24 -15.80
CA VAL A 50 7.38 7.53 -16.84
C VAL A 50 5.89 7.85 -16.72
N THR A 51 5.36 7.82 -15.52
CA THR A 51 3.96 8.18 -15.26
C THR A 51 3.70 9.65 -15.56
N THR A 52 4.62 10.54 -15.16
CA THR A 52 4.51 11.97 -15.44
C THR A 52 4.48 12.24 -16.94
N TYR A 53 5.35 11.60 -17.71
CA TYR A 53 5.36 11.68 -19.16
C TYR A 53 4.03 11.21 -19.78
N ALA A 54 3.51 10.06 -19.31
CA ALA A 54 2.24 9.53 -19.76
C ALA A 54 1.09 10.50 -19.51
N PHE A 55 1.03 11.12 -18.34
CA PHE A 55 -0.02 12.10 -18.02
C PHE A 55 0.11 13.41 -18.80
N GLN A 56 1.34 13.85 -19.06
CA GLN A 56 1.58 15.07 -19.87
C GLN A 56 1.12 14.92 -21.31
N HIS A 57 1.25 13.72 -21.89
CA HIS A 57 0.95 13.47 -23.30
C HIS A 57 -0.41 12.80 -23.53
N GLY A 58 -0.98 12.17 -22.49
CA GLY A 58 -2.25 11.47 -22.57
C GLY A 58 -3.47 12.30 -22.18
N LEU A 59 -3.31 13.38 -21.42
CA LEU A 59 -4.42 14.23 -20.99
C LEU A 59 -4.65 15.42 -21.93
N PRO A 60 -5.91 15.84 -22.13
CA PRO A 60 -6.27 16.98 -23.00
C PRO A 60 -5.95 18.34 -22.34
N PHE A 61 -5.09 18.40 -21.37
CA PHE A 61 -4.66 19.61 -20.67
C PHE A 61 -3.23 19.98 -21.03
N PRO A 62 -2.82 21.26 -20.86
CA PRO A 62 -1.42 21.63 -21.00
C PRO A 62 -0.53 20.73 -20.13
N GLY A 63 0.56 20.19 -20.68
CA GLY A 63 1.41 19.20 -20.00
C GLY A 63 1.93 19.66 -18.62
N GLN A 64 2.15 20.97 -18.44
CA GLN A 64 2.53 21.54 -17.14
C GLN A 64 1.44 21.39 -16.08
N VAL A 65 0.16 21.59 -16.46
CA VAL A 65 -0.99 21.42 -15.55
C VAL A 65 -1.15 19.96 -15.17
N SER A 66 -1.05 19.04 -16.14
CA SER A 66 -1.11 17.61 -15.91
C SER A 66 -0.02 17.14 -14.94
N ALA A 67 1.21 17.59 -15.14
CA ALA A 67 2.33 17.28 -14.24
C ALA A 67 2.13 17.85 -12.83
N PHE A 68 1.61 19.06 -12.71
CA PHE A 68 1.35 19.70 -11.42
C PHE A 68 0.26 18.96 -10.63
N VAL A 69 -0.85 18.60 -11.28
CA VAL A 69 -1.93 17.81 -10.66
C VAL A 69 -1.41 16.44 -10.20
N LEU A 70 -0.66 15.76 -11.05
CA LEU A 70 -0.06 14.47 -10.69
C LEU A 70 0.89 14.60 -9.48
N MET A 71 1.73 15.65 -9.46
CA MET A 71 2.64 15.91 -8.34
C MET A 71 1.89 16.11 -7.03
N ILE A 72 0.81 16.87 -7.01
CA ILE A 72 -0.03 17.05 -5.82
C ILE A 72 -0.62 15.70 -5.37
N CYS A 73 -1.18 14.91 -6.29
CA CYS A 73 -1.71 13.59 -5.98
C CYS A 73 -0.64 12.67 -5.38
N LEU A 74 0.58 12.69 -5.93
CA LEU A 74 1.70 11.89 -5.43
C LEU A 74 2.14 12.33 -4.03
N VAL A 75 2.14 13.63 -3.73
CA VAL A 75 2.45 14.14 -2.38
C VAL A 75 1.44 13.59 -1.36
N PHE A 76 0.14 13.70 -1.64
CA PHE A 76 -0.89 13.13 -0.75
C PHE A 76 -0.78 11.62 -0.62
N PHE A 77 -0.55 10.92 -1.71
CA PHE A 77 -0.38 9.47 -1.71
C PHE A 77 0.84 9.04 -0.89
N ALA A 78 1.98 9.69 -1.09
CA ALA A 78 3.19 9.41 -0.32
C ALA A 78 2.99 9.69 1.17
N PHE A 79 2.35 10.81 1.52
CA PHE A 79 2.07 11.18 2.90
C PHE A 79 1.18 10.14 3.60
N THR A 80 0.08 9.75 2.98
CA THR A 80 -0.81 8.72 3.54
C THR A 80 -0.14 7.36 3.65
N THR A 81 0.70 7.01 2.69
CA THR A 81 1.47 5.75 2.69
C THR A 81 2.49 5.73 3.84
N ILE A 82 3.25 6.81 4.02
CA ILE A 82 4.21 6.94 5.12
C ILE A 82 3.51 6.78 6.48
N LEU A 83 2.38 7.46 6.69
CA LEU A 83 1.61 7.34 7.93
C LEU A 83 1.04 5.94 8.14
N GLY A 84 0.52 5.33 7.08
CA GLY A 84 -0.04 3.97 7.13
C GLY A 84 1.02 2.92 7.50
N TRP A 85 2.17 2.96 6.87
CA TRP A 85 3.27 2.03 7.16
C TRP A 85 3.87 2.23 8.55
N ASP A 86 4.00 3.48 9.02
CA ASP A 86 4.43 3.76 10.39
C ASP A 86 3.47 3.13 11.40
N TYR A 87 2.18 3.32 11.21
CA TYR A 87 1.16 2.75 12.06
C TYR A 87 1.20 1.21 12.11
N TYR A 88 1.29 0.54 10.94
CA TYR A 88 1.36 -0.93 10.89
C TYR A 88 2.62 -1.45 11.57
N SER A 89 3.75 -0.84 11.31
CA SER A 89 5.02 -1.25 11.89
C SER A 89 5.03 -1.04 13.41
N GLU A 90 4.46 0.06 13.89
CA GLU A 90 4.31 0.34 15.33
C GLU A 90 3.46 -0.73 16.01
N ARG A 91 2.32 -1.13 15.41
CA ARG A 91 1.46 -2.20 15.95
C ARG A 91 2.17 -3.54 15.99
N CYS A 92 2.93 -3.89 14.97
CA CYS A 92 3.74 -5.12 14.96
C CYS A 92 4.80 -5.08 16.07
N LEU A 93 5.48 -3.95 16.23
CA LEU A 93 6.50 -3.79 17.26
C LEU A 93 5.91 -3.82 18.67
N GLU A 94 4.75 -3.17 18.88
CA GLU A 94 4.03 -3.21 20.15
C GLU A 94 3.66 -4.66 20.55
N TYR A 95 3.20 -5.46 19.58
CA TYR A 95 2.91 -6.87 19.80
C TYR A 95 4.17 -7.65 20.20
N LEU A 96 5.28 -7.48 19.47
CA LEU A 96 6.53 -8.19 19.70
C LEU A 96 7.22 -7.80 21.03
N THR A 97 7.10 -6.53 21.42
CA THR A 97 7.77 -5.99 22.61
C THR A 97 6.87 -5.89 23.84
N HIS A 98 5.66 -6.47 23.78
CA HIS A 98 4.66 -6.39 24.85
C HIS A 98 4.38 -4.95 25.34
N GLY A 99 4.41 -3.99 24.42
CA GLY A 99 4.06 -2.60 24.74
C GLY A 99 5.17 -1.76 25.40
N HIS A 100 6.44 -2.12 25.22
CA HIS A 100 7.57 -1.35 25.77
C HIS A 100 7.67 0.02 25.11
N LYS A 101 7.22 1.08 25.80
CA LYS A 101 7.17 2.47 25.29
C LYS A 101 8.51 3.01 24.78
N LYS A 102 9.63 2.64 25.42
CA LYS A 102 10.96 3.08 24.97
C LYS A 102 11.32 2.52 23.60
N THR A 103 11.01 1.26 23.33
CA THR A 103 11.30 0.61 22.05
C THR A 103 10.47 1.23 20.93
N ILE A 104 9.18 1.51 21.19
CA ILE A 104 8.30 2.18 20.24
C ILE A 104 8.80 3.57 19.91
N LEU A 105 9.21 4.34 20.92
CA LEU A 105 9.76 5.69 20.72
C LEU A 105 11.05 5.67 19.91
N THR A 106 11.97 4.74 20.20
CA THR A 106 13.20 4.56 19.44
C THR A 106 12.91 4.22 17.98
N TYR A 107 11.95 3.32 17.73
CA TYR A 107 11.50 2.98 16.37
C TYR A 107 10.98 4.20 15.61
N ARG A 108 10.12 5.02 16.22
CA ARG A 108 9.59 6.24 15.57
C ARG A 108 10.71 7.18 15.15
N TRP A 109 11.70 7.41 16.01
CA TRP A 109 12.84 8.25 15.64
C TRP A 109 13.66 7.67 14.49
N LEU A 110 13.89 6.36 14.49
CA LEU A 110 14.56 5.67 13.37
C LEU A 110 13.77 5.75 12.09
N TYR A 111 12.44 5.61 12.17
CA TYR A 111 11.55 5.71 11.01
C TYR A 111 11.56 7.12 10.40
N ILE A 112 11.44 8.16 11.23
CA ILE A 112 11.52 9.57 10.78
C ILE A 112 12.88 9.84 10.12
N LEU A 113 13.95 9.34 10.70
CA LEU A 113 15.30 9.49 10.16
C LEU A 113 15.44 8.76 8.81
N ALA A 114 14.89 7.57 8.67
CA ALA A 114 14.88 6.83 7.42
C ALA A 114 14.08 7.56 6.31
N VAL A 115 12.91 8.11 6.64
CA VAL A 115 12.10 8.93 5.72
C VAL A 115 12.85 10.19 5.29
N PHE A 116 13.62 10.81 6.21
CA PHE A 116 14.43 12.00 5.90
C PHE A 116 15.62 11.67 4.98
N ILE A 117 16.26 10.51 5.17
CA ILE A 117 17.41 10.06 4.37
C ILE A 117 16.98 9.58 2.96
N GLY A 118 15.79 8.99 2.85
CA GLY A 118 15.29 8.39 1.60
C GLY A 118 15.49 9.24 0.35
N PRO A 119 15.11 10.53 0.33
CA PRO A 119 15.26 11.40 -0.83
C PRO A 119 16.71 11.66 -1.29
N TYR A 120 17.69 11.40 -0.43
CA TYR A 120 19.12 11.55 -0.76
C TYR A 120 19.74 10.29 -1.37
N MET A 121 19.01 9.17 -1.34
CA MET A 121 19.46 7.92 -1.95
C MET A 121 19.15 7.89 -3.45
N THR A 122 19.93 7.12 -4.20
CA THR A 122 19.60 6.88 -5.63
C THR A 122 18.33 6.04 -5.76
N VAL A 123 17.52 6.34 -6.77
CA VAL A 123 16.25 5.62 -7.04
C VAL A 123 16.48 4.11 -7.14
N SER A 124 17.53 3.70 -7.86
CA SER A 124 17.89 2.28 -8.02
C SER A 124 18.22 1.59 -6.69
N ALA A 125 18.98 2.25 -5.80
CA ALA A 125 19.30 1.69 -4.47
C ALA A 125 18.05 1.51 -3.61
N VAL A 126 17.14 2.50 -3.62
CA VAL A 126 15.87 2.42 -2.87
C VAL A 126 15.01 1.26 -3.37
N TRP A 127 14.87 1.10 -4.69
CA TRP A 127 14.10 -0.01 -5.26
C TRP A 127 14.71 -1.37 -4.94
N THR A 128 16.03 -1.51 -5.05
CA THR A 128 16.71 -2.77 -4.71
C THR A 128 16.49 -3.18 -3.26
N ILE A 129 16.62 -2.22 -2.33
CA ILE A 129 16.37 -2.46 -0.91
C ILE A 129 14.89 -2.83 -0.67
N ALA A 130 13.96 -2.10 -1.29
CA ALA A 130 12.53 -2.37 -1.17
C ALA A 130 12.16 -3.76 -1.67
N ASP A 131 12.70 -4.19 -2.81
CA ASP A 131 12.44 -5.52 -3.39
C ASP A 131 12.96 -6.65 -2.51
N ILE A 132 14.16 -6.48 -1.91
CA ILE A 132 14.71 -7.46 -0.97
C ILE A 132 13.79 -7.63 0.24
N PHE A 133 13.37 -6.53 0.87
CA PHE A 133 12.49 -6.59 2.04
C PHE A 133 11.08 -7.09 1.69
N ASN A 134 10.52 -6.72 0.55
CA ASN A 134 9.24 -7.25 0.06
C ASN A 134 9.32 -8.76 -0.16
N GLY A 135 10.40 -9.26 -0.77
CA GLY A 135 10.63 -10.69 -0.94
C GLY A 135 10.72 -11.44 0.38
N LEU A 136 11.47 -10.89 1.34
CA LEU A 136 11.58 -11.47 2.69
C LEU A 136 10.25 -11.47 3.45
N MET A 137 9.41 -10.45 3.28
CA MET A 137 8.10 -10.35 3.91
C MET A 137 7.07 -11.31 3.26
N ALA A 138 7.20 -11.60 1.98
CA ALA A 138 6.26 -12.47 1.26
C ALA A 138 6.25 -13.90 1.83
N ILE A 139 7.42 -14.46 2.19
CA ILE A 139 7.54 -15.84 2.67
C ILE A 139 6.71 -16.09 3.94
N PRO A 140 6.94 -15.37 5.06
CA PRO A 140 6.15 -15.60 6.28
C PRO A 140 4.67 -15.26 6.10
N ASN A 141 4.34 -14.28 5.25
CA ASN A 141 2.96 -13.91 4.96
C ASN A 141 2.22 -15.04 4.24
N MET A 142 2.83 -15.67 3.24
CA MET A 142 2.25 -16.83 2.56
C MET A 142 2.04 -18.01 3.50
N ILE A 143 3.01 -18.32 4.37
CA ILE A 143 2.88 -19.38 5.36
C ILE A 143 1.69 -19.09 6.28
N ALA A 144 1.56 -17.87 6.79
CA ALA A 144 0.45 -17.47 7.66
C ALA A 144 -0.91 -17.57 6.95
N LEU A 145 -1.01 -17.13 5.69
CA LEU A 145 -2.23 -17.21 4.89
C LEU A 145 -2.69 -18.67 4.69
N PHE A 146 -1.76 -19.57 4.34
CA PHE A 146 -2.09 -20.99 4.20
C PHE A 146 -2.51 -21.62 5.53
N ALA A 147 -1.78 -21.34 6.61
CA ALA A 147 -2.09 -21.89 7.92
C ALA A 147 -3.45 -21.40 8.46
N LEU A 148 -3.82 -20.16 8.19
CA LEU A 148 -5.05 -19.54 8.68
C LEU A 148 -6.23 -19.64 7.71
N SER A 149 -6.04 -20.19 6.52
CA SER A 149 -7.09 -20.27 5.49
C SER A 149 -8.38 -20.95 6.00
N GLY A 150 -8.25 -22.04 6.76
CA GLY A 150 -9.39 -22.74 7.36
C GLY A 150 -10.16 -21.88 8.37
N VAL A 151 -9.46 -21.07 9.15
CA VAL A 151 -10.07 -20.13 10.11
C VAL A 151 -10.85 -19.04 9.38
N ILE A 152 -10.26 -18.47 8.33
CA ILE A 152 -10.89 -17.42 7.50
C ILE A 152 -12.19 -17.94 6.90
N VAL A 153 -12.18 -19.14 6.30
CA VAL A 153 -13.37 -19.75 5.70
C VAL A 153 -14.46 -19.98 6.75
N LYS A 154 -14.09 -20.49 7.93
CA LYS A 154 -15.04 -20.75 9.03
C LYS A 154 -15.69 -19.46 9.52
N GLU A 155 -14.90 -18.42 9.80
CA GLU A 155 -15.44 -17.13 10.30
C GLU A 155 -16.30 -16.43 9.25
N THR A 156 -15.92 -16.51 7.97
CA THR A 156 -16.69 -15.96 6.85
C THR A 156 -18.07 -16.64 6.72
N LYS A 157 -18.11 -17.97 6.78
CA LYS A 157 -19.39 -18.73 6.76
C LYS A 157 -20.27 -18.34 7.94
N THR A 158 -19.72 -18.32 9.15
CA THR A 158 -20.46 -17.93 10.37
C THR A 158 -21.07 -16.54 10.24
N PHE A 159 -20.36 -15.59 9.63
CA PHE A 159 -20.87 -14.24 9.41
C PHE A 159 -22.06 -14.22 8.43
N PHE A 160 -21.95 -14.89 7.29
CA PHE A 160 -23.03 -14.90 6.30
C PHE A 160 -24.24 -15.67 6.80
N ASP A 161 -24.09 -16.75 7.54
CA ASP A 161 -25.18 -17.50 8.16
C ASP A 161 -25.92 -16.65 9.21
N ALA A 162 -25.18 -15.92 10.06
CA ALA A 162 -25.77 -15.00 11.03
C ALA A 162 -26.55 -13.85 10.37
N LYS A 163 -26.10 -13.38 9.20
CA LYS A 163 -26.80 -12.35 8.42
C LYS A 163 -28.07 -12.88 7.77
N LYS A 164 -28.06 -14.12 7.30
CA LYS A 164 -29.23 -14.78 6.68
C LYS A 164 -30.37 -15.00 7.67
N HIS A 165 -30.07 -15.24 8.94
CA HIS A 165 -31.05 -15.39 10.00
C HIS A 165 -31.66 -14.06 10.52
N LYS A 166 -31.12 -12.92 10.11
CA LYS A 166 -31.62 -11.59 10.49
C LYS A 166 -32.47 -10.90 9.43
N MET A 167 -32.58 -11.48 8.23
CA MET A 167 -33.48 -11.09 7.16
C MET A 167 -34.69 -12.00 7.12
#